data_242e685dd12d8594cf7cd3513392f35f
#
_entry.id   242e685dd12d8594cf7cd3513392f35f
#
_cell.length_a   1.000
_cell.length_b   1.000
_cell.length_c   1.000
_cell.angle_alpha   90.00
_cell.angle_beta   90.00
_cell.angle_gamma   90.00
#
_symmetry.space_group_name_H-M   'P 1'
#
loop_
_entity.id
_entity.type
_entity.pdbx_description
1 polymer ?
#
loop_
_entity_poly.entity_id
_entity_poly.type
_entity_poly.pdbx_seq_one_letter_code
_entity_poly.pdbx_strand_id
1 'polypeptide(L)'
;GFAFQQPVRFKGLTVKDLIEISAGNSIKVCDACDVLADVGLCAQEYINREINSGLSGGELKRIEIAMLAAKKSKLTIFDEPEAGIDLWSFDNLTELFSSLKDCCNIIVSHQRKILEMADCIVLLKDGVIEKVGTLKELEPYLQKPTCARLAR
;
A
#
# COMPACT_ATOMS: atom_id res chain seq x y z
N GLY A 1 -2.55 3.30 -11.38
CA GLY A 1 -3.00 3.68 -10.04
C GLY A 1 -1.92 4.35 -9.24
N PHE A 2 -2.30 5.20 -8.31
CA PHE A 2 -1.36 5.84 -7.38
C PHE A 2 -1.99 5.92 -5.97
N ALA A 3 -1.29 5.39 -4.95
CA ALA A 3 -1.60 5.59 -3.55
C ALA A 3 -0.62 6.60 -2.95
N PHE A 4 -1.14 7.68 -2.41
CA PHE A 4 -0.33 8.72 -1.80
C PHE A 4 0.15 8.33 -0.40
N GLN A 5 1.25 8.90 0.07
CA GLN A 5 1.72 8.73 1.45
C GLN A 5 0.62 9.14 2.45
N GLN A 6 -0.07 10.24 2.19
CA GLN A 6 -1.24 10.66 2.95
C GLN A 6 -2.51 10.47 2.10
N PRO A 7 -3.45 9.60 2.53
CA PRO A 7 -4.66 9.33 1.77
C PRO A 7 -5.57 10.57 1.69
N VAL A 8 -6.20 10.74 0.54
CA VAL A 8 -7.11 11.86 0.29
C VAL A 8 -8.47 11.59 0.94
N ARG A 9 -9.07 12.62 1.54
CA ARG A 9 -10.41 12.56 2.12
C ARG A 9 -11.43 13.17 1.16
N PHE A 10 -12.54 12.46 0.96
CA PHE A 10 -13.64 12.87 0.12
C PHE A 10 -14.90 13.07 0.97
N LYS A 11 -15.46 14.28 1.01
CA LYS A 11 -16.70 14.55 1.73
C LYS A 11 -17.92 14.09 0.89
N GLY A 12 -18.90 13.49 1.55
CA GLY A 12 -20.16 13.09 0.92
C GLY A 12 -20.08 11.81 0.09
N LEU A 13 -18.95 11.06 0.14
CA LEU A 13 -18.81 9.77 -0.50
C LEU A 13 -18.64 8.68 0.55
N THR A 14 -19.25 7.53 0.31
CA THR A 14 -19.03 6.33 1.11
C THR A 14 -17.85 5.51 0.58
N VAL A 15 -17.38 4.57 1.38
CA VAL A 15 -16.36 3.59 0.96
C VAL A 15 -16.83 2.85 -0.29
N LYS A 16 -18.10 2.44 -0.34
CA LYS A 16 -18.71 1.80 -1.50
C LYS A 16 -18.60 2.67 -2.75
N ASP A 17 -19.00 3.95 -2.67
CA ASP A 17 -18.95 4.87 -3.80
C ASP A 17 -17.54 4.98 -4.38
N LEU A 18 -16.52 5.06 -3.50
CA LEU A 18 -15.13 5.16 -3.95
C LEU A 18 -14.63 3.88 -4.63
N ILE A 19 -14.98 2.71 -4.11
CA ILE A 19 -14.61 1.43 -4.72
C ILE A 19 -15.31 1.29 -6.10
N GLU A 20 -16.60 1.62 -6.19
CA GLU A 20 -17.36 1.58 -7.44
C GLU A 20 -16.79 2.54 -8.49
N ILE A 21 -16.51 3.79 -8.11
CA ILE A 21 -15.86 4.79 -8.99
C ILE A 21 -14.50 4.27 -9.49
N SER A 22 -13.69 3.73 -8.59
CA SER A 22 -12.35 3.23 -8.91
C SER A 22 -12.39 2.04 -9.87
N ALA A 23 -13.34 1.14 -9.70
CA ALA A 23 -13.55 -0.03 -10.56
C ALA A 23 -14.27 0.29 -11.88
N GLY A 24 -14.62 1.56 -12.15
CA GLY A 24 -15.34 1.96 -13.36
C GLY A 24 -16.80 1.55 -13.39
N ASN A 25 -17.49 1.58 -12.25
CA ASN A 25 -18.90 1.21 -12.05
C ASN A 25 -19.25 -0.25 -12.46
N SER A 26 -18.27 -1.13 -12.58
CA SER A 26 -18.47 -2.52 -13.01
C SER A 26 -18.29 -3.55 -11.90
N ILE A 27 -18.02 -3.10 -10.67
CA ILE A 27 -17.81 -3.99 -9.54
C ILE A 27 -19.14 -4.42 -8.90
N LYS A 28 -19.28 -5.72 -8.59
CA LYS A 28 -20.40 -6.22 -7.80
C LYS A 28 -20.16 -5.95 -6.32
N VAL A 29 -21.23 -5.87 -5.52
CA VAL A 29 -21.13 -5.63 -4.06
C VAL A 29 -20.30 -6.72 -3.37
N CYS A 30 -20.40 -7.98 -3.80
CA CYS A 30 -19.58 -9.08 -3.27
C CYS A 30 -18.08 -8.81 -3.50
N ASP A 31 -17.69 -8.38 -4.71
CA ASP A 31 -16.30 -8.11 -5.03
C ASP A 31 -15.75 -6.92 -4.21
N ALA A 32 -16.60 -5.93 -3.90
CA ALA A 32 -16.24 -4.82 -3.01
C ALA A 32 -16.03 -5.28 -1.55
N CYS A 33 -16.79 -6.30 -1.10
CA CYS A 33 -16.57 -6.92 0.20
C CYS A 33 -15.23 -7.66 0.25
N ASP A 34 -14.89 -8.37 -0.82
CA ASP A 34 -13.64 -9.14 -0.91
C ASP A 34 -12.42 -8.23 -0.84
N VAL A 35 -12.38 -7.15 -1.62
CA VAL A 35 -11.26 -6.20 -1.58
C VAL A 35 -11.11 -5.46 -0.24
N LEU A 36 -12.20 -5.27 0.51
CA LEU A 36 -12.12 -4.73 1.87
C LEU A 36 -11.56 -5.78 2.85
N ALA A 37 -11.97 -7.04 2.71
CA ALA A 37 -11.43 -8.13 3.51
C ALA A 37 -9.93 -8.31 3.28
N ASP A 38 -9.47 -8.23 2.02
CA ASP A 38 -8.05 -8.34 1.64
C ASP A 38 -7.16 -7.30 2.33
N VAL A 39 -7.70 -6.12 2.65
CA VAL A 39 -6.99 -5.10 3.42
C VAL A 39 -7.29 -5.13 4.93
N GLY A 40 -7.95 -6.18 5.42
CA GLY A 40 -8.27 -6.37 6.83
C GLY A 40 -9.36 -5.44 7.35
N LEU A 41 -10.31 -5.04 6.51
CA LEU A 41 -11.49 -4.24 6.89
C LEU A 41 -12.76 -5.08 6.79
N CYS A 42 -13.59 -5.06 7.85
CA CYS A 42 -14.88 -5.70 7.83
C CYS A 42 -15.84 -4.95 6.89
N ALA A 43 -16.25 -5.57 5.79
CA ALA A 43 -17.12 -4.93 4.81
C ALA A 43 -18.47 -4.46 5.44
N GLN A 44 -19.05 -5.25 6.37
CA GLN A 44 -20.31 -4.88 7.03
C GLN A 44 -20.20 -3.58 7.83
N GLU A 45 -19.02 -3.30 8.39
CA GLU A 45 -18.79 -2.11 9.20
C GLU A 45 -18.38 -0.89 8.35
N TYR A 46 -17.66 -1.13 7.25
CA TYR A 46 -17.00 -0.04 6.50
C TYR A 46 -17.69 0.33 5.20
N ILE A 47 -18.37 -0.59 4.50
CA ILE A 47 -18.87 -0.37 3.14
C ILE A 47 -19.75 0.88 2.99
N ASN A 48 -20.60 1.16 3.99
CA ASN A 48 -21.52 2.30 4.01
C ASN A 48 -21.00 3.50 4.81
N ARG A 49 -19.77 3.44 5.34
CA ARG A 49 -19.19 4.58 6.08
C ARG A 49 -18.78 5.69 5.12
N GLU A 50 -19.08 6.91 5.52
CA GLU A 50 -18.62 8.11 4.80
C GLU A 50 -17.10 8.32 5.02
N ILE A 51 -16.41 8.75 3.97
CA ILE A 51 -14.99 9.11 3.99
C ILE A 51 -14.80 10.47 4.63
N ASN A 52 -14.90 10.52 5.94
CA ASN A 52 -14.85 11.75 6.72
C ASN A 52 -13.77 11.68 7.83
N SER A 53 -13.84 12.63 8.78
CA SER A 53 -12.92 12.71 9.92
C SER A 53 -13.05 11.58 10.94
N GLY A 54 -14.11 10.76 10.85
CA GLY A 54 -14.33 9.61 11.74
C GLY A 54 -13.48 8.37 11.39
N LEU A 55 -12.82 8.37 10.23
CA LEU A 55 -11.88 7.32 9.85
C LEU A 55 -10.45 7.69 10.27
N SER A 56 -9.74 6.75 10.89
CA SER A 56 -8.31 6.88 11.21
C SER A 56 -7.47 6.95 9.93
N GLY A 57 -6.22 7.41 10.05
CA GLY A 57 -5.29 7.44 8.91
C GLY A 57 -5.02 6.05 8.34
N GLY A 58 -4.86 5.04 9.21
CA GLY A 58 -4.64 3.65 8.79
C GLY A 58 -5.86 3.02 8.11
N GLU A 59 -7.09 3.32 8.56
CA GLU A 59 -8.31 2.86 7.89
C GLU A 59 -8.43 3.48 6.49
N LEU A 60 -8.18 4.78 6.37
CA LEU A 60 -8.21 5.48 5.07
C LEU A 60 -7.15 4.92 4.12
N LYS A 61 -5.95 4.64 4.62
CA LYS A 61 -4.88 4.06 3.80
C LYS A 61 -5.27 2.69 3.26
N ARG A 62 -5.86 1.83 4.09
CA ARG A 62 -6.37 0.53 3.67
C ARG A 62 -7.50 0.63 2.64
N ILE A 63 -8.42 1.59 2.82
CA ILE A 63 -9.48 1.87 1.85
C ILE A 63 -8.88 2.33 0.50
N GLU A 64 -7.88 3.23 0.51
CA GLU A 64 -7.19 3.67 -0.70
C GLU A 64 -6.54 2.48 -1.45
N ILE A 65 -5.89 1.57 -0.72
CA ILE A 65 -5.28 0.37 -1.29
C ILE A 65 -6.35 -0.58 -1.87
N ALA A 66 -7.48 -0.79 -1.16
CA ALA A 66 -8.61 -1.56 -1.66
C ALA A 66 -9.19 -0.99 -2.97
N MET A 67 -9.31 0.33 -3.06
CA MET A 67 -9.72 1.02 -4.31
C MET A 67 -8.78 0.72 -5.47
N LEU A 68 -7.46 0.73 -5.23
CA LEU A 68 -6.47 0.46 -6.27
C LEU A 68 -6.46 -1.02 -6.68
N ALA A 69 -6.67 -1.94 -5.75
CA ALA A 69 -6.84 -3.36 -6.05
C ALA A 69 -8.09 -3.59 -6.92
N ALA A 70 -9.22 -2.96 -6.57
CA ALA A 70 -10.46 -3.02 -7.36
C ALA A 70 -10.30 -2.48 -8.78
N LYS A 71 -9.45 -1.46 -8.96
CA LYS A 71 -9.21 -0.82 -10.27
C LYS A 71 -8.52 -1.72 -11.28
N LYS A 72 -7.75 -2.74 -10.87
CA LYS A 72 -6.98 -3.66 -11.74
C LYS A 72 -6.11 -2.92 -12.77
N SER A 73 -5.37 -1.91 -12.33
CA SER A 73 -4.50 -1.10 -13.18
C SER A 73 -3.30 -1.91 -13.68
N LYS A 74 -2.83 -1.67 -14.91
CA LYS A 74 -1.60 -2.30 -15.43
C LYS A 74 -0.34 -1.87 -14.68
N LEU A 75 -0.35 -0.68 -14.11
CA LEU A 75 0.71 -0.11 -13.28
C LEU A 75 0.09 0.54 -12.04
N THR A 76 0.59 0.19 -10.88
CA THR A 76 0.23 0.86 -9.63
C THR A 76 1.47 1.29 -8.86
N ILE A 77 1.42 2.50 -8.32
CA ILE A 77 2.49 3.09 -7.50
C ILE A 77 1.93 3.26 -6.09
N PHE A 78 2.65 2.74 -5.11
CA PHE A 78 2.34 2.86 -3.70
C PHE A 78 3.45 3.65 -3.01
N ASP A 79 3.09 4.77 -2.39
CA ASP A 79 4.03 5.61 -1.65
C ASP A 79 3.84 5.38 -0.15
N GLU A 80 4.82 4.70 0.47
CA GLU A 80 4.81 4.27 1.87
C GLU A 80 3.43 3.68 2.28
N PRO A 81 2.97 2.60 1.63
CA PRO A 81 1.63 2.05 1.87
C PRO A 81 1.44 1.54 3.31
N GLU A 82 2.51 1.25 4.00
CA GLU A 82 2.54 0.80 5.40
C GLU A 82 2.40 1.95 6.41
N ALA A 83 2.51 3.20 6.00
CA ALA A 83 2.48 4.33 6.92
C ALA A 83 1.15 4.42 7.68
N GLY A 84 1.21 4.34 9.02
CA GLY A 84 0.02 4.40 9.89
C GLY A 84 -0.80 3.12 9.94
N ILE A 85 -0.34 2.02 9.36
CA ILE A 85 -0.97 0.70 9.45
C ILE A 85 -0.39 -0.04 10.66
N ASP A 86 -1.25 -0.70 11.43
CA ASP A 86 -0.85 -1.52 12.56
C ASP A 86 -0.20 -2.84 12.11
N LEU A 87 0.56 -3.48 13.02
CA LEU A 87 1.30 -4.70 12.72
C LEU A 87 0.43 -5.86 12.21
N TRP A 88 -0.79 -6.00 12.74
CA TRP A 88 -1.70 -7.09 12.35
C TRP A 88 -2.25 -6.88 10.92
N SER A 89 -2.57 -5.64 10.58
CA SER A 89 -3.04 -5.28 9.24
C SER A 89 -1.92 -5.26 8.21
N PHE A 90 -0.65 -5.19 8.65
CA PHE A 90 0.51 -5.21 7.76
C PHE A 90 0.70 -6.57 7.06
N ASP A 91 0.39 -7.68 7.72
CA ASP A 91 0.48 -9.00 7.11
C ASP A 91 -0.55 -9.15 5.98
N ASN A 92 -1.79 -8.70 6.18
CA ASN A 92 -2.81 -8.66 5.12
C ASN A 92 -2.36 -7.81 3.92
N LEU A 93 -1.68 -6.70 4.18
CA LEU A 93 -1.13 -5.84 3.12
C LEU A 93 -0.07 -6.55 2.28
N THR A 94 0.82 -7.30 2.91
CA THR A 94 1.84 -8.08 2.18
C THR A 94 1.23 -9.22 1.38
N GLU A 95 0.19 -9.89 1.90
CA GLU A 95 -0.57 -10.90 1.16
C GLU A 95 -1.27 -10.29 -0.06
N LEU A 96 -1.90 -9.13 0.10
CA LEU A 96 -2.53 -8.41 -1.00
C LEU A 96 -1.50 -8.09 -2.10
N PHE A 97 -0.35 -7.51 -1.77
CA PHE A 97 0.68 -7.22 -2.76
C PHE A 97 1.17 -8.48 -3.48
N SER A 98 1.28 -9.61 -2.76
CA SER A 98 1.64 -10.90 -3.36
C SER A 98 0.57 -11.43 -4.31
N SER A 99 -0.70 -11.04 -4.15
CA SER A 99 -1.81 -11.42 -5.02
C SER A 99 -1.90 -10.58 -6.31
N LEU A 100 -1.35 -9.37 -6.31
CA LEU A 100 -1.37 -8.45 -7.45
C LEU A 100 -0.31 -8.81 -8.52
N LYS A 101 -0.34 -10.06 -9.01
CA LYS A 101 0.68 -10.60 -9.93
C LYS A 101 0.51 -10.17 -11.39
N ASP A 102 -0.70 -9.77 -11.79
CA ASP A 102 -1.04 -9.45 -13.17
C ASP A 102 -0.75 -7.98 -13.54
N CYS A 103 -0.12 -7.22 -12.65
CA CYS A 103 0.20 -5.81 -12.84
C CYS A 103 1.62 -5.50 -12.37
N CYS A 104 2.19 -4.41 -12.90
CA CYS A 104 3.44 -3.87 -12.41
C CYS A 104 3.16 -3.02 -11.16
N ASN A 105 3.80 -3.34 -10.04
CA ASN A 105 3.71 -2.59 -8.81
C ASN A 105 5.04 -1.91 -8.50
N ILE A 106 5.03 -0.60 -8.30
CA ILE A 106 6.15 0.16 -7.78
C ILE A 106 5.81 0.54 -6.35
N ILE A 107 6.59 0.08 -5.39
CA ILE A 107 6.35 0.33 -3.97
C ILE A 107 7.54 1.11 -3.41
N VAL A 108 7.30 2.32 -2.94
CA VAL A 108 8.28 3.08 -2.17
C VAL A 108 8.11 2.67 -0.72
N SER A 109 9.12 2.03 -0.13
CA SER A 109 9.08 1.54 1.25
C SER A 109 10.48 1.37 1.82
N HIS A 110 10.56 1.43 3.14
CA HIS A 110 11.76 1.07 3.91
C HIS A 110 11.56 -0.18 4.78
N GLN A 111 10.41 -0.84 4.65
CA GLN A 111 10.06 -2.03 5.43
C GLN A 111 10.68 -3.29 4.83
N ARG A 112 11.43 -4.03 5.66
CA ARG A 112 12.13 -5.24 5.24
C ARG A 112 11.21 -6.28 4.60
N LYS A 113 10.02 -6.51 5.17
CA LYS A 113 9.05 -7.47 4.62
C LYS A 113 8.60 -7.11 3.19
N ILE A 114 8.45 -5.82 2.87
CA ILE A 114 8.12 -5.36 1.51
C ILE A 114 9.33 -5.58 0.58
N LEU A 115 10.55 -5.29 1.05
CA LEU A 115 11.75 -5.52 0.26
C LEU A 115 11.99 -7.00 -0.03
N GLU A 116 11.63 -7.90 0.89
CA GLU A 116 11.79 -9.36 0.73
C GLU A 116 10.88 -9.95 -0.36
N MET A 117 9.75 -9.31 -0.66
CA MET A 117 8.83 -9.75 -1.71
C MET A 117 9.07 -9.09 -3.08
N ALA A 118 9.97 -8.11 -3.16
CA ALA A 118 10.24 -7.38 -4.38
C ALA A 118 11.09 -8.22 -5.36
N ASP A 119 10.68 -8.27 -6.62
CA ASP A 119 11.47 -8.89 -7.70
C ASP A 119 12.73 -8.08 -8.00
N CYS A 120 12.67 -6.77 -7.84
CA CYS A 120 13.74 -5.83 -8.11
C CYS A 120 13.65 -4.63 -7.15
N ILE A 121 14.77 -4.24 -6.59
CA ILE A 121 14.88 -3.09 -5.70
C ILE A 121 15.73 -2.03 -6.36
N VAL A 122 15.26 -0.78 -6.32
CA VAL A 122 15.98 0.41 -6.80
C VAL A 122 16.35 1.25 -5.58
N LEU A 123 17.64 1.39 -5.31
CA LEU A 123 18.15 2.25 -4.25
C LEU A 123 18.35 3.66 -4.77
N LEU A 124 17.62 4.61 -4.20
CA LEU A 124 17.74 6.03 -4.50
C LEU A 124 18.60 6.73 -3.44
N LYS A 125 19.52 7.56 -3.88
CA LYS A 125 20.32 8.42 -3.02
C LYS A 125 20.58 9.77 -3.69
N ASP A 126 20.40 10.84 -2.96
CA ASP A 126 20.61 12.20 -3.42
C ASP A 126 19.90 12.52 -4.77
N GLY A 127 18.70 11.94 -4.98
CA GLY A 127 17.88 12.14 -6.17
C GLY A 127 18.29 11.32 -7.41
N VAL A 128 19.26 10.42 -7.27
CA VAL A 128 19.73 9.55 -8.37
C VAL A 128 19.63 8.07 -8.01
N ILE A 129 19.58 7.22 -9.02
CA ILE A 129 19.65 5.76 -8.83
C ILE A 129 21.09 5.41 -8.47
N GLU A 130 21.31 4.96 -7.23
CA GLU A 130 22.63 4.51 -6.78
C GLU A 130 22.88 3.06 -7.20
N LYS A 131 21.88 2.19 -7.01
CA LYS A 131 21.96 0.76 -7.32
C LYS A 131 20.61 0.17 -7.70
N VAL A 132 20.65 -0.91 -8.46
CA VAL A 132 19.50 -1.74 -8.81
C VAL A 132 19.88 -3.20 -8.62
N GLY A 133 19.02 -4.01 -8.01
CA GLY A 133 19.27 -5.43 -7.81
C GLY A 133 18.26 -6.09 -6.88
N THR A 134 18.55 -7.32 -6.47
CA THR A 134 17.76 -8.07 -5.49
C THR A 134 18.09 -7.62 -4.07
N LEU A 135 17.25 -7.98 -3.09
CA LEU A 135 17.52 -7.67 -1.68
C LEU A 135 18.88 -8.19 -1.23
N LYS A 136 19.25 -9.39 -1.68
CA LYS A 136 20.51 -10.03 -1.32
C LYS A 136 21.74 -9.25 -1.79
N GLU A 137 21.66 -8.68 -2.98
CA GLU A 137 22.74 -7.86 -3.55
C GLU A 137 22.81 -6.49 -2.91
N LEU A 138 21.67 -5.94 -2.46
CA LEU A 138 21.60 -4.62 -1.88
C LEU A 138 21.72 -4.59 -0.35
N GLU A 139 21.65 -5.71 0.32
CA GLU A 139 21.72 -5.80 1.80
C GLU A 139 22.91 -5.04 2.42
N PRO A 140 24.13 -5.06 1.85
CA PRO A 140 25.26 -4.27 2.39
C PRO A 140 25.04 -2.75 2.34
N TYR A 141 24.19 -2.27 1.43
CA TYR A 141 23.88 -0.83 1.24
C TYR A 141 22.68 -0.38 2.06
N LEU A 142 21.80 -1.30 2.46
CA LEU A 142 20.59 -1.03 3.26
C LEU A 142 20.89 -0.92 4.77
N GLN A 143 22.06 -1.39 5.20
CA GLN A 143 22.49 -1.22 6.58
C GLN A 143 22.77 0.27 6.84
N LYS A 144 22.06 0.86 7.81
CA LYS A 144 22.36 2.23 8.26
C LYS A 144 23.83 2.28 8.67
N PRO A 145 24.62 3.27 8.24
CA PRO A 145 25.96 3.44 8.73
C PRO A 145 25.89 3.55 10.26
N THR A 146 26.47 2.59 10.95
CA THR A 146 26.63 2.62 12.40
C THR A 146 27.41 3.88 12.71
N CYS A 147 26.81 4.82 13.46
CA CYS A 147 27.43 6.08 13.77
C CYS A 147 28.75 5.80 14.50
N ALA A 148 29.88 6.07 13.85
CA ALA A 148 31.23 5.82 14.38
C ALA A 148 31.57 6.62 15.68
N ARG A 149 30.59 7.34 16.23
CA ARG A 149 30.70 8.10 17.49
C ARG A 149 30.35 7.30 18.76
N LEU A 150 29.92 6.04 18.65
CA LEU A 150 29.59 5.20 19.83
C LEU A 150 30.72 4.22 20.21
N ALA A 151 31.91 4.34 19.61
CA ALA A 151 33.11 3.59 19.96
C ALA A 151 34.16 4.49 20.62
N ARG A 152 33.78 5.18 21.73
CA ARG A 152 34.72 5.77 22.68
C ARG A 152 34.21 5.58 24.09
#